data_baf61fa74c5e57a51df861f5c75cecfe
#
_entry.id   baf61fa74c5e57a51df861f5c75cecfe
#
_cell.length_a   1.000
_cell.length_b   1.000
_cell.length_c   1.000
_cell.angle_alpha   90.00
_cell.angle_beta   90.00
_cell.angle_gamma   90.00
#
_symmetry.space_group_name_H-M   'P 1'
#
loop_
_entity.id
_entity.type
_entity.pdbx_description
1 polymer ?
#
loop_
_entity_poly.entity_id
_entity_poly.type
_entity_poly.pdbx_seq_one_letter_code
_entity_poly.pdbx_strand_id
1 'polypeptide(L)'
;DQPRSRGLGDVYKRQDMDLVIPDPNKTLNEGAIEPWEPTSSDFYPTLLKRVCEVYKINMDKPYKKLTDRQKNILMHGSGDKEIEFTFNQRFGGGQRKRKMVFEGVVNNINRRYHESPSEYTREMMSRYMTELPCETCHGQRLSKEALSVYVAGLNIGEVVEYSIKEALNYYQNIELSEQDQAIANQILKEIISRLTFLYNVGLEYLTLNRASGTLSGGEAQRIRLATQIGSRLTGVLYVLDEPSIGLHQRDNDRLINTLKAVSYTHLRAHE
;
A
#
# COMPACT_ATOMS: atom_id res chain seq x y z
N ASP A 1 -4.17 18.92 3.96
CA ASP A 1 -4.92 18.01 3.07
C ASP A 1 -4.06 16.79 2.83
N GLN A 2 -4.26 15.79 3.63
CA GLN A 2 -3.80 14.45 3.28
C GLN A 2 -4.44 14.12 1.93
N PRO A 3 -3.71 13.47 1.00
CA PRO A 3 -4.34 12.92 -0.17
C PRO A 3 -5.51 12.11 0.39
N ARG A 4 -6.71 12.50 0.01
CA ARG A 4 -7.95 11.89 0.46
C ARG A 4 -7.89 10.41 0.11
N SER A 5 -7.18 9.63 0.93
CA SER A 5 -7.52 8.25 1.13
C SER A 5 -8.95 8.36 1.62
N ARG A 6 -9.87 7.87 0.81
CA ARG A 6 -11.29 7.84 1.17
C ARG A 6 -11.36 7.03 2.43
N GLY A 7 -11.21 7.72 3.57
CA GLY A 7 -11.01 7.27 4.90
C GLY A 7 -11.55 5.90 5.17
N LEU A 8 -10.78 4.93 5.18
CA LEU A 8 -10.84 3.65 5.84
C LEU A 8 -9.98 2.66 5.04
N GLY A 9 -8.86 2.34 5.61
CA GLY A 9 -8.29 1.06 5.31
C GLY A 9 -7.29 0.97 4.19
N ASP A 10 -6.60 2.04 3.85
CA ASP A 10 -5.38 1.86 3.10
C ASP A 10 -4.18 1.75 4.04
N VAL A 11 -3.22 0.97 3.62
CA VAL A 11 -1.89 0.95 4.20
C VAL A 11 -1.36 2.37 4.10
N TYR A 12 -1.07 3.02 5.22
CA TYR A 12 -0.45 4.33 5.15
C TYR A 12 1.06 4.21 5.31
N LYS A 13 1.77 5.01 4.52
CA LYS A 13 3.23 5.06 4.62
C LYS A 13 3.62 5.98 5.76
N ARG A 14 4.35 5.42 6.73
CA ARG A 14 4.95 6.17 7.84
C ARG A 14 6.48 6.07 7.74
N GLN A 15 7.16 7.15 8.13
CA GLN A 15 8.61 7.15 8.19
C GLN A 15 9.10 6.06 9.15
N ASP A 16 10.03 5.27 8.64
CA ASP A 16 10.69 4.23 9.41
C ASP A 16 12.05 4.75 9.89
N MET A 17 12.22 4.79 11.19
CA MET A 17 13.44 5.33 11.79
C MET A 17 14.67 4.48 11.50
N ASP A 18 14.49 3.16 11.31
CA ASP A 18 15.59 2.26 10.96
C ASP A 18 16.06 2.47 9.51
N LEU A 19 15.15 2.92 8.63
CA LEU A 19 15.49 3.32 7.26
C LEU A 19 16.09 4.72 7.18
N VAL A 20 15.71 5.63 8.08
CA VAL A 20 16.26 6.99 8.14
C VAL A 20 17.65 6.99 8.78
N ILE A 21 17.90 6.13 9.76
CA ILE A 21 19.17 5.97 10.49
C ILE A 21 19.58 4.47 10.45
N PRO A 22 20.05 3.96 9.30
CA PRO A 22 20.33 2.54 9.15
C PRO A 22 21.53 2.07 10.01
N ASP A 23 22.49 2.97 10.30
CA ASP A 23 23.57 2.68 11.23
C ASP A 23 23.68 3.74 12.33
N PRO A 24 23.10 3.47 13.50
CA PRO A 24 23.16 4.40 14.64
C PRO A 24 24.57 4.55 15.27
N ASN A 25 25.56 3.76 14.83
CA ASN A 25 26.96 3.94 15.26
C ASN A 25 27.67 5.05 14.49
N LYS A 26 27.19 5.38 13.28
CA LYS A 26 27.73 6.51 12.51
C LYS A 26 27.48 7.84 13.24
N THR A 27 28.37 8.78 12.99
CA THR A 27 28.24 10.17 13.42
C THR A 27 27.43 10.98 12.39
N LEU A 28 26.98 12.17 12.76
CA LEU A 28 26.29 13.06 11.81
C LEU A 28 27.20 13.49 10.65
N ASN A 29 28.51 13.62 10.91
CA ASN A 29 29.50 13.93 9.88
C ASN A 29 29.77 12.74 8.94
N GLU A 30 29.58 11.50 9.40
CA GLU A 30 29.70 10.27 8.61
C GLU A 30 28.40 9.92 7.85
N GLY A 31 27.39 10.77 7.90
CA GLY A 31 26.13 10.54 7.20
C GLY A 31 25.18 9.58 7.95
N ALA A 32 25.07 9.68 9.28
CA ALA A 32 24.10 8.87 10.04
C ALA A 32 22.65 9.10 9.61
N ILE A 33 22.32 10.28 9.05
CA ILE A 33 21.00 10.61 8.52
C ILE A 33 21.03 10.40 7.00
N GLU A 34 20.68 9.21 6.55
CA GLU A 34 20.82 8.82 5.15
C GLU A 34 20.07 9.73 4.14
N PRO A 35 18.83 10.18 4.39
CA PRO A 35 18.12 11.09 3.49
C PRO A 35 18.81 12.44 3.23
N TRP A 36 19.74 12.82 4.11
CA TRP A 36 20.48 14.08 4.07
C TRP A 36 21.99 13.90 3.85
N GLU A 37 22.39 12.68 3.46
CA GLU A 37 23.78 12.43 3.08
C GLU A 37 24.22 13.37 1.95
N PRO A 38 25.44 13.92 2.01
CA PRO A 38 25.93 14.86 1.00
C PRO A 38 26.06 14.17 -0.37
N THR A 39 25.14 14.45 -1.29
CA THR A 39 25.21 13.93 -2.66
C THR A 39 25.62 15.01 -3.65
N SER A 40 24.73 15.94 -3.95
CA SER A 40 24.95 17.00 -4.95
C SER A 40 24.61 18.41 -4.44
N SER A 41 24.13 18.53 -3.20
CA SER A 41 23.68 19.81 -2.62
C SER A 41 24.16 19.96 -1.19
N ASP A 42 24.83 21.08 -0.91
CA ASP A 42 25.27 21.46 0.42
C ASP A 42 24.12 21.99 1.31
N PHE A 43 22.89 21.95 0.84
CA PHE A 43 21.75 22.55 1.53
C PHE A 43 21.46 21.86 2.87
N TYR A 44 21.25 20.54 2.84
CA TYR A 44 20.94 19.78 4.06
C TYR A 44 22.12 19.69 5.03
N PRO A 45 23.37 19.47 4.58
CA PRO A 45 24.54 19.55 5.44
C PRO A 45 24.67 20.91 6.12
N THR A 46 24.41 22.02 5.41
CA THR A 46 24.43 23.38 5.99
C THR A 46 23.36 23.57 7.05
N LEU A 47 22.13 23.08 6.80
CA LEU A 47 21.04 23.09 7.79
C LEU A 47 21.43 22.31 9.04
N LEU A 48 21.90 21.08 8.85
CA LEU A 48 22.27 20.17 9.94
C LEU A 48 23.36 20.79 10.81
N LYS A 49 24.42 21.29 10.20
CA LYS A 49 25.53 21.95 10.91
C LYS A 49 25.02 23.11 11.77
N ARG A 50 24.18 23.98 11.19
CA ARG A 50 23.66 25.14 11.92
C ARG A 50 22.76 24.76 13.09
N VAL A 51 21.90 23.76 12.92
CA VAL A 51 21.07 23.24 14.01
C VAL A 51 21.92 22.65 15.12
N CYS A 52 22.95 21.89 14.77
CA CYS A 52 23.88 21.31 15.73
C CYS A 52 24.62 22.39 16.54
N GLU A 53 25.05 23.49 15.91
CA GLU A 53 25.63 24.65 16.59
C GLU A 53 24.66 25.29 17.59
N VAL A 54 23.43 25.57 17.16
CA VAL A 54 22.40 26.25 17.99
C VAL A 54 22.00 25.42 19.19
N TYR A 55 21.88 24.10 19.02
CA TYR A 55 21.44 23.17 20.08
C TYR A 55 22.60 22.45 20.79
N LYS A 56 23.85 22.82 20.50
CA LYS A 56 25.05 22.22 21.06
C LYS A 56 25.11 20.71 20.91
N ILE A 57 24.79 20.23 19.71
CA ILE A 57 24.88 18.81 19.35
C ILE A 57 26.26 18.56 18.75
N ASN A 58 27.00 17.63 19.32
CA ASN A 58 28.30 17.25 18.78
C ASN A 58 28.10 16.33 17.58
N MET A 59 28.54 16.78 16.41
CA MET A 59 28.40 16.07 15.14
C MET A 59 29.36 14.87 15.00
N ASP A 60 30.42 14.80 15.79
CA ASP A 60 31.40 13.69 15.81
C ASP A 60 31.01 12.60 16.82
N LYS A 61 29.89 12.76 17.50
CA LYS A 61 29.34 11.77 18.42
C LYS A 61 28.45 10.79 17.70
N PRO A 62 28.58 9.47 17.88
CA PRO A 62 27.66 8.49 17.29
C PRO A 62 26.20 8.80 17.60
N TYR A 63 25.30 8.66 16.61
CA TYR A 63 23.88 9.00 16.75
C TYR A 63 23.22 8.32 17.96
N LYS A 64 23.54 7.06 18.21
CA LYS A 64 23.02 6.31 19.38
C LYS A 64 23.34 6.96 20.74
N LYS A 65 24.46 7.70 20.83
CA LYS A 65 24.93 8.36 22.06
C LYS A 65 24.38 9.79 22.22
N LEU A 66 23.61 10.31 21.25
CA LEU A 66 22.90 11.57 21.41
C LEU A 66 21.77 11.41 22.43
N THR A 67 21.44 12.49 23.13
CA THR A 67 20.31 12.50 24.06
C THR A 67 18.98 12.44 23.30
N ASP A 68 17.93 11.94 23.93
CA ASP A 68 16.59 11.86 23.29
C ASP A 68 16.08 13.22 22.86
N ARG A 69 16.36 14.28 23.64
CA ARG A 69 16.06 15.66 23.26
C ARG A 69 16.78 16.09 21.98
N GLN A 70 18.06 15.73 21.82
CA GLN A 70 18.84 16.05 20.62
C GLN A 70 18.32 15.29 19.40
N LYS A 71 18.04 14.00 19.56
CA LYS A 71 17.43 13.15 18.52
C LYS A 71 16.07 13.71 18.11
N ASN A 72 15.23 14.09 19.08
CA ASN A 72 13.91 14.64 18.79
C ASN A 72 13.99 15.95 17.99
N ILE A 73 14.92 16.84 18.32
CA ILE A 73 15.13 18.08 17.56
C ILE A 73 15.56 17.77 16.11
N LEU A 74 16.50 16.84 15.92
CA LEU A 74 16.96 16.46 14.59
C LEU A 74 15.83 15.84 13.74
N MET A 75 15.02 14.99 14.36
CA MET A 75 13.97 14.25 13.65
C MET A 75 12.69 15.07 13.44
N HIS A 76 12.24 15.79 14.48
CA HIS A 76 10.93 16.47 14.46
C HIS A 76 11.01 18.00 14.40
N GLY A 77 12.22 18.56 14.48
CA GLY A 77 12.45 19.98 14.28
C GLY A 77 12.56 20.83 15.55
N SER A 78 12.64 22.16 15.36
CA SER A 78 12.87 23.15 16.42
C SER A 78 11.59 23.64 17.10
N GLY A 79 10.42 23.08 16.79
CA GLY A 79 9.13 23.65 17.20
C GLY A 79 8.94 25.03 16.56
N ASP A 80 8.46 26.00 17.30
CA ASP A 80 8.24 27.37 16.81
C ASP A 80 9.49 28.24 16.77
N LYS A 81 10.65 27.70 17.20
CA LYS A 81 11.89 28.47 17.30
C LYS A 81 12.51 28.70 15.92
N GLU A 82 12.56 29.95 15.49
CA GLU A 82 13.30 30.36 14.30
C GLU A 82 14.81 30.30 14.51
N ILE A 83 15.52 29.81 13.51
CA ILE A 83 16.97 29.74 13.45
C ILE A 83 17.43 30.53 12.23
N GLU A 84 18.47 31.36 12.41
CA GLU A 84 19.11 32.05 11.28
C GLU A 84 20.10 31.12 10.59
N PHE A 85 19.82 30.81 9.33
CA PHE A 85 20.67 30.03 8.46
C PHE A 85 21.40 30.92 7.46
N THR A 86 22.66 30.61 7.17
CA THR A 86 23.49 31.31 6.21
C THR A 86 23.80 30.36 5.05
N PHE A 87 23.36 30.70 3.85
CA PHE A 87 23.60 29.92 2.63
C PHE A 87 24.57 30.65 1.70
N ASN A 88 25.53 29.92 1.17
CA ASN A 88 26.42 30.44 0.14
C ASN A 88 25.68 30.49 -1.20
N GLN A 89 25.77 31.62 -1.90
CA GLN A 89 25.20 31.72 -3.25
C GLN A 89 26.10 31.00 -4.26
N ARG A 90 25.52 30.15 -5.12
CA ARG A 90 26.27 29.44 -6.19
C ARG A 90 26.91 30.35 -7.21
N PHE A 91 26.34 31.53 -7.43
CA PHE A 91 26.85 32.55 -8.38
C PHE A 91 26.96 33.90 -7.65
N GLY A 92 28.13 34.51 -7.65
CA GLY A 92 28.34 35.88 -7.15
C GLY A 92 29.02 36.01 -5.77
N GLY A 93 29.43 34.91 -5.08
CA GLY A 93 30.26 34.96 -3.88
C GLY A 93 29.60 35.57 -2.62
N GLY A 94 28.30 35.83 -2.64
CA GLY A 94 27.55 36.39 -1.52
C GLY A 94 26.96 35.33 -0.57
N GLN A 95 26.73 35.75 0.68
CA GLN A 95 26.00 34.95 1.67
C GLN A 95 24.57 35.49 1.81
N ARG A 96 23.58 34.57 1.79
CA ARG A 96 22.19 34.92 2.07
C ARG A 96 21.79 34.38 3.43
N LYS A 97 21.39 35.29 4.31
CA LYS A 97 20.81 34.92 5.60
C LYS A 97 19.30 34.76 5.52
N ARG A 98 18.77 33.70 6.10
CA ARG A 98 17.31 33.47 6.18
C ARG A 98 16.96 32.92 7.56
N LYS A 99 15.99 33.55 8.22
CA LYS A 99 15.38 32.99 9.43
C LYS A 99 14.25 32.06 9.02
N MET A 100 14.26 30.85 9.55
CA MET A 100 13.23 29.85 9.30
C MET A 100 13.20 28.86 10.46
N VAL A 101 12.07 28.24 10.65
CA VAL A 101 11.90 27.11 11.57
C VAL A 101 12.56 25.88 10.97
N PHE A 102 13.29 25.13 11.77
CA PHE A 102 13.84 23.86 11.34
C PHE A 102 12.78 22.77 11.45
N GLU A 103 12.34 22.25 10.32
CA GLU A 103 11.23 21.28 10.23
C GLU A 103 11.57 19.88 10.77
N GLY A 104 12.85 19.51 10.78
CA GLY A 104 13.29 18.15 11.13
C GLY A 104 13.24 17.17 9.94
N VAL A 105 13.96 16.06 10.08
CA VAL A 105 14.13 15.06 9.01
C VAL A 105 12.82 14.39 8.64
N VAL A 106 12.07 13.93 9.64
CA VAL A 106 10.79 13.21 9.47
C VAL A 106 9.76 14.08 8.74
N ASN A 107 9.59 15.34 9.21
CA ASN A 107 8.65 16.26 8.59
C ASN A 107 9.10 16.65 7.16
N ASN A 108 10.41 16.78 6.93
CA ASN A 108 10.96 17.03 5.60
C ASN A 108 10.66 15.88 4.63
N ILE A 109 10.89 14.62 5.04
CA ILE A 109 10.56 13.45 4.23
C ILE A 109 9.08 13.44 3.91
N ASN A 110 8.23 13.63 4.92
CA ASN A 110 6.78 13.63 4.76
C ASN A 110 6.30 14.71 3.78
N ARG A 111 6.75 15.93 3.97
CA ARG A 111 6.43 17.05 3.07
C ARG A 111 6.90 16.78 1.64
N ARG A 112 8.12 16.33 1.45
CA ARG A 112 8.66 16.02 0.11
C ARG A 112 7.94 14.85 -0.56
N TYR A 113 7.49 13.89 0.19
CA TYR A 113 6.69 12.78 -0.33
C TYR A 113 5.31 13.25 -0.83
N HIS A 114 4.62 14.09 -0.07
CA HIS A 114 3.25 14.52 -0.40
C HIS A 114 3.18 15.73 -1.33
N GLU A 115 4.08 16.71 -1.19
CA GLU A 115 3.97 18.00 -1.85
C GLU A 115 4.90 18.16 -3.07
N SER A 116 5.88 17.27 -3.25
CA SER A 116 6.81 17.40 -4.38
C SER A 116 6.09 17.18 -5.71
N PRO A 117 6.25 18.08 -6.70
CA PRO A 117 5.75 17.85 -8.07
C PRO A 117 6.54 16.75 -8.81
N SER A 118 7.77 16.44 -8.36
CA SER A 118 8.64 15.44 -8.96
C SER A 118 8.32 14.04 -8.47
N GLU A 119 7.95 13.15 -9.38
CA GLU A 119 7.71 11.73 -9.11
C GLU A 119 9.00 11.05 -8.59
N TYR A 120 10.14 11.37 -9.16
CA TYR A 120 11.45 10.89 -8.70
C TYR A 120 11.70 11.25 -7.23
N THR A 121 11.37 12.49 -6.82
CA THR A 121 11.53 12.91 -5.42
C THR A 121 10.60 12.14 -4.50
N ARG A 122 9.35 11.91 -4.92
CA ARG A 122 8.39 11.12 -4.13
C ARG A 122 8.85 9.66 -3.98
N GLU A 123 9.34 9.06 -5.06
CA GLU A 123 9.88 7.72 -5.04
C GLU A 123 11.10 7.61 -4.11
N MET A 124 12.04 8.55 -4.19
CA MET A 124 13.19 8.61 -3.30
C MET A 124 12.77 8.72 -1.83
N MET A 125 11.79 9.56 -1.50
CA MET A 125 11.31 9.71 -0.13
C MET A 125 10.55 8.47 0.36
N SER A 126 9.88 7.75 -0.55
CA SER A 126 9.15 6.53 -0.19
C SER A 126 10.06 5.40 0.32
N ARG A 127 11.35 5.42 -0.01
CA ARG A 127 12.35 4.45 0.47
C ARG A 127 12.59 4.53 1.98
N TYR A 128 12.28 5.67 2.60
CA TYR A 128 12.40 5.90 4.05
C TYR A 128 11.07 5.71 4.79
N MET A 129 10.10 5.07 4.12
CA MET A 129 8.77 4.86 4.67
C MET A 129 8.40 3.37 4.63
N THR A 130 7.81 2.90 5.71
CA THR A 130 7.24 1.55 5.81
C THR A 130 5.73 1.62 5.72
N GLU A 131 5.15 0.62 5.09
CA GLU A 131 3.71 0.45 5.00
C GLU A 131 3.19 -0.17 6.29
N LEU A 132 2.35 0.58 7.01
CA LEU A 132 1.71 0.12 8.23
C LEU A 132 0.21 -0.03 8.01
N PRO A 133 -0.41 -1.07 8.57
CA PRO A 133 -1.86 -1.19 8.54
C PRO A 133 -2.50 -0.02 9.29
N CYS A 134 -3.64 0.44 8.83
CA CYS A 134 -4.39 1.52 9.48
C CYS A 134 -4.70 1.16 10.94
N GLU A 135 -4.36 2.04 11.88
CA GLU A 135 -4.59 1.84 13.33
C GLU A 135 -6.09 1.71 13.69
N THR A 136 -6.98 2.27 12.86
CA THR A 136 -8.43 2.25 13.11
C THR A 136 -9.08 0.96 12.61
N CYS A 137 -8.70 0.48 11.41
CA CYS A 137 -9.33 -0.70 10.80
C CYS A 137 -8.40 -1.92 10.74
N HIS A 138 -7.16 -1.81 11.22
CA HIS A 138 -6.16 -2.90 11.26
C HIS A 138 -5.97 -3.62 9.91
N GLY A 139 -6.09 -2.87 8.81
CA GLY A 139 -5.97 -3.39 7.45
C GLY A 139 -7.27 -3.90 6.82
N GLN A 140 -8.37 -3.94 7.56
CA GLN A 140 -9.66 -4.47 7.06
C GLN A 140 -10.41 -3.53 6.11
N ARG A 141 -10.01 -2.25 6.01
CA ARG A 141 -10.58 -1.25 5.08
C ARG A 141 -12.06 -0.95 5.28
N LEU A 142 -12.63 -1.33 6.43
CA LEU A 142 -14.04 -1.19 6.76
C LEU A 142 -14.23 -0.46 8.08
N SER A 143 -15.38 0.20 8.24
CA SER A 143 -15.72 0.85 9.50
C SER A 143 -16.08 -0.17 10.57
N LYS A 144 -16.01 0.22 11.84
CA LYS A 144 -16.39 -0.64 12.97
C LYS A 144 -17.85 -1.09 12.87
N GLU A 145 -18.73 -0.23 12.38
CA GLU A 145 -20.14 -0.51 12.18
C GLU A 145 -20.33 -1.60 11.12
N ALA A 146 -19.62 -1.53 10.00
CA ALA A 146 -19.67 -2.56 8.96
C ALA A 146 -19.15 -3.91 9.45
N LEU A 147 -18.11 -3.90 10.28
CA LEU A 147 -17.54 -5.10 10.90
C LEU A 147 -18.40 -5.68 12.04
N SER A 148 -19.38 -4.92 12.52
CA SER A 148 -20.33 -5.39 13.55
C SER A 148 -21.51 -6.16 12.97
N VAL A 149 -21.61 -6.28 11.64
CA VAL A 149 -22.65 -7.09 10.97
C VAL A 149 -22.12 -8.50 10.76
N TYR A 150 -22.82 -9.48 11.31
CA TYR A 150 -22.48 -10.90 11.21
C TYR A 150 -23.52 -11.65 10.38
N VAL A 151 -23.05 -12.52 9.50
CA VAL A 151 -23.88 -13.44 8.72
C VAL A 151 -23.33 -14.86 8.96
N ALA A 152 -24.18 -15.75 9.45
CA ALA A 152 -23.78 -17.11 9.87
C ALA A 152 -22.51 -17.14 10.76
N GLY A 153 -22.41 -16.19 11.69
CA GLY A 153 -21.33 -16.13 12.70
C GLY A 153 -20.04 -15.44 12.25
N LEU A 154 -19.93 -15.00 11.01
CA LEU A 154 -18.75 -14.27 10.49
C LEU A 154 -19.13 -12.87 10.00
N ASN A 155 -18.21 -11.91 10.20
CA ASN A 155 -18.30 -10.61 9.57
C ASN A 155 -17.56 -10.58 8.21
N ILE A 156 -17.80 -9.55 7.43
CA ILE A 156 -17.20 -9.44 6.09
C ILE A 156 -15.66 -9.38 6.13
N GLY A 157 -15.07 -8.78 7.18
CA GLY A 157 -13.61 -8.72 7.34
C GLY A 157 -13.00 -10.12 7.49
N GLU A 158 -13.64 -11.00 8.26
CA GLU A 158 -13.22 -12.39 8.45
C GLU A 158 -13.38 -13.22 7.18
N VAL A 159 -14.50 -13.04 6.46
CA VAL A 159 -14.76 -13.77 5.21
C VAL A 159 -13.79 -13.41 4.10
N VAL A 160 -13.37 -12.15 3.98
CA VAL A 160 -12.40 -11.75 2.93
C VAL A 160 -10.97 -12.21 3.20
N GLU A 161 -10.66 -12.64 4.43
CA GLU A 161 -9.38 -13.29 4.74
C GLU A 161 -9.31 -14.74 4.22
N TYR A 162 -10.45 -15.36 3.96
CA TYR A 162 -10.49 -16.69 3.38
C TYR A 162 -9.88 -16.72 1.99
N SER A 163 -9.20 -17.82 1.67
CA SER A 163 -8.87 -18.14 0.28
C SER A 163 -10.16 -18.32 -0.54
N ILE A 164 -10.08 -18.15 -1.85
CA ILE A 164 -11.21 -18.36 -2.76
C ILE A 164 -11.84 -19.75 -2.54
N LYS A 165 -11.00 -20.78 -2.28
CA LYS A 165 -11.47 -22.13 -1.98
C LYS A 165 -12.26 -22.18 -0.67
N GLU A 166 -11.76 -21.58 0.40
CA GLU A 166 -12.43 -21.55 1.70
C GLU A 166 -13.71 -20.72 1.66
N ALA A 167 -13.67 -19.55 1.00
CA ALA A 167 -14.84 -18.71 0.80
C ALA A 167 -15.93 -19.43 0.00
N LEU A 168 -15.55 -20.16 -1.07
CA LEU A 168 -16.49 -20.96 -1.86
C LEU A 168 -17.16 -22.03 -1.01
N ASN A 169 -16.37 -22.78 -0.21
CA ASN A 169 -16.89 -23.79 0.70
C ASN A 169 -17.83 -23.18 1.77
N TYR A 170 -17.46 -22.03 2.33
CA TYR A 170 -18.30 -21.31 3.30
C TYR A 170 -19.66 -20.94 2.70
N TYR A 171 -19.68 -20.27 1.52
CA TYR A 171 -20.94 -19.86 0.91
C TYR A 171 -21.80 -21.01 0.37
N GLN A 172 -21.19 -22.14 0.01
CA GLN A 172 -21.93 -23.34 -0.41
C GLN A 172 -22.63 -24.05 0.76
N ASN A 173 -22.07 -23.93 1.96
CA ASN A 173 -22.57 -24.62 3.17
C ASN A 173 -23.14 -23.63 4.20
N ILE A 174 -23.41 -22.40 3.83
CA ILE A 174 -23.93 -21.39 4.75
C ILE A 174 -25.35 -21.74 5.20
N GLU A 175 -25.55 -21.80 6.52
CA GLU A 175 -26.84 -22.01 7.12
C GLU A 175 -27.49 -20.69 7.51
N LEU A 176 -28.64 -20.38 6.93
CA LEU A 176 -29.39 -19.16 7.16
C LEU A 176 -30.82 -19.49 7.61
N SER A 177 -31.48 -18.55 8.29
CA SER A 177 -32.92 -18.67 8.56
C SER A 177 -33.72 -18.70 7.24
N GLU A 178 -34.96 -19.25 7.27
CA GLU A 178 -35.82 -19.28 6.07
C GLU A 178 -36.02 -17.88 5.48
N GLN A 179 -36.16 -16.85 6.32
CA GLN A 179 -36.34 -15.47 5.90
C GLN A 179 -35.06 -14.91 5.24
N ASP A 180 -33.89 -15.12 5.87
CA ASP A 180 -32.60 -14.67 5.32
C ASP A 180 -32.24 -15.43 4.05
N GLN A 181 -32.56 -16.72 3.96
CA GLN A 181 -32.37 -17.52 2.76
C GLN A 181 -33.19 -16.99 1.58
N ALA A 182 -34.43 -16.58 1.81
CA ALA A 182 -35.27 -16.00 0.77
C ALA A 182 -34.69 -14.70 0.21
N ILE A 183 -34.11 -13.86 1.09
CA ILE A 183 -33.46 -12.59 0.73
C ILE A 183 -32.13 -12.87 0.01
N ALA A 184 -31.30 -13.75 0.55
CA ALA A 184 -29.92 -13.97 0.11
C ALA A 184 -29.79 -14.88 -1.10
N ASN A 185 -30.81 -15.66 -1.45
CA ASN A 185 -30.72 -16.72 -2.47
C ASN A 185 -30.11 -16.26 -3.80
N GLN A 186 -30.58 -15.13 -4.35
CA GLN A 186 -30.07 -14.61 -5.60
C GLN A 186 -28.62 -14.10 -5.47
N ILE A 187 -28.30 -13.47 -4.32
CA ILE A 187 -26.95 -12.93 -4.02
C ILE A 187 -25.97 -14.09 -3.84
N LEU A 188 -26.35 -15.13 -3.11
CA LEU A 188 -25.51 -16.31 -2.89
C LEU A 188 -25.20 -17.04 -4.19
N LYS A 189 -26.21 -17.22 -5.07
CA LYS A 189 -26.00 -17.80 -6.40
C LYS A 189 -24.94 -17.03 -7.20
N GLU A 190 -24.98 -15.71 -7.17
CA GLU A 190 -24.04 -14.87 -7.89
C GLU A 190 -22.63 -14.96 -7.26
N ILE A 191 -22.52 -14.88 -5.93
CA ILE A 191 -21.24 -15.02 -5.22
C ILE A 191 -20.61 -16.39 -5.50
N ILE A 192 -21.36 -17.47 -5.34
CA ILE A 192 -20.89 -18.83 -5.59
C ILE A 192 -20.45 -18.99 -7.06
N SER A 193 -21.21 -18.47 -8.01
CA SER A 193 -20.85 -18.51 -9.43
C SER A 193 -19.51 -17.81 -9.70
N ARG A 194 -19.29 -16.62 -9.17
CA ARG A 194 -18.03 -15.86 -9.33
C ARG A 194 -16.86 -16.53 -8.63
N LEU A 195 -17.03 -17.02 -7.41
CA LEU A 195 -15.99 -17.74 -6.69
C LEU A 195 -15.63 -19.06 -7.40
N THR A 196 -16.62 -19.79 -7.90
CA THR A 196 -16.40 -21.01 -8.68
C THR A 196 -15.60 -20.73 -9.95
N PHE A 197 -15.87 -19.60 -10.63
CA PHE A 197 -15.08 -19.22 -11.78
C PHE A 197 -13.62 -18.91 -11.39
N LEU A 198 -13.39 -18.12 -10.35
CA LEU A 198 -12.05 -17.83 -9.83
C LEU A 198 -11.30 -19.11 -9.42
N TYR A 199 -11.99 -20.04 -8.79
CA TYR A 199 -11.47 -21.37 -8.45
C TYR A 199 -11.04 -22.15 -9.71
N ASN A 200 -11.88 -22.17 -10.74
CA ASN A 200 -11.62 -22.92 -11.97
C ASN A 200 -10.48 -22.34 -12.82
N VAL A 201 -10.19 -21.04 -12.72
CA VAL A 201 -9.04 -20.42 -13.39
C VAL A 201 -7.72 -20.56 -12.60
N GLY A 202 -7.70 -21.39 -11.53
CA GLY A 202 -6.51 -21.68 -10.76
C GLY A 202 -6.11 -20.59 -9.77
N LEU A 203 -7.06 -19.80 -9.27
CA LEU A 203 -6.82 -18.76 -8.26
C LEU A 203 -7.31 -19.17 -6.87
N GLU A 204 -7.48 -20.47 -6.63
CA GLU A 204 -8.08 -21.02 -5.41
C GLU A 204 -7.35 -20.65 -4.11
N TYR A 205 -6.06 -20.31 -4.20
CA TYR A 205 -5.19 -19.95 -3.08
C TYR A 205 -5.20 -18.46 -2.71
N LEU A 206 -5.73 -17.59 -3.60
CA LEU A 206 -5.78 -16.15 -3.33
C LEU A 206 -6.83 -15.81 -2.28
N THR A 207 -6.53 -14.85 -1.42
CA THR A 207 -7.51 -14.25 -0.51
C THR A 207 -8.22 -13.07 -1.16
N LEU A 208 -9.48 -12.82 -0.80
CA LEU A 208 -10.28 -11.74 -1.39
C LEU A 208 -9.79 -10.34 -0.97
N ASN A 209 -9.11 -10.22 0.17
CA ASN A 209 -8.53 -8.96 0.67
C ASN A 209 -7.17 -8.61 0.06
N ARG A 210 -6.60 -9.49 -0.77
CA ARG A 210 -5.27 -9.29 -1.35
C ARG A 210 -5.22 -8.02 -2.20
N ALA A 211 -4.23 -7.17 -1.92
CA ALA A 211 -4.06 -5.92 -2.66
C ALA A 211 -3.68 -6.18 -4.12
N SER A 212 -4.33 -5.48 -5.06
CA SER A 212 -4.11 -5.65 -6.50
C SER A 212 -2.66 -5.44 -6.94
N GLY A 213 -1.93 -4.53 -6.29
CA GLY A 213 -0.51 -4.27 -6.56
C GLY A 213 0.44 -5.42 -6.20
N THR A 214 -0.02 -6.42 -5.43
CA THR A 214 0.77 -7.60 -5.06
C THR A 214 0.53 -8.80 -5.97
N LEU A 215 -0.39 -8.68 -6.93
CA LEU A 215 -0.71 -9.73 -7.88
C LEU A 215 0.39 -9.86 -8.94
N SER A 216 0.74 -11.08 -9.28
CA SER A 216 1.57 -11.34 -10.45
C SER A 216 0.80 -11.02 -11.74
N GLY A 217 1.51 -10.80 -12.85
CA GLY A 217 0.89 -10.53 -14.15
C GLY A 217 -0.13 -11.61 -14.56
N GLY A 218 0.20 -12.88 -14.34
CA GLY A 218 -0.70 -14.00 -14.63
C GLY A 218 -1.94 -14.04 -13.72
N GLU A 219 -1.81 -13.73 -12.44
CA GLU A 219 -2.96 -13.62 -11.51
C GLU A 219 -3.91 -12.48 -11.92
N ALA A 220 -3.35 -11.30 -12.21
CA ALA A 220 -4.13 -10.15 -12.65
C ALA A 220 -4.88 -10.43 -13.98
N GLN A 221 -4.23 -11.11 -14.92
CA GLN A 221 -4.83 -11.51 -16.18
C GLN A 221 -6.01 -12.49 -15.96
N ARG A 222 -5.85 -13.49 -15.10
CA ARG A 222 -6.91 -14.45 -14.77
C ARG A 222 -8.09 -13.80 -14.04
N ILE A 223 -7.84 -12.84 -13.15
CA ILE A 223 -8.91 -12.06 -12.50
C ILE A 223 -9.68 -11.24 -13.55
N ARG A 224 -8.99 -10.59 -14.50
CA ARG A 224 -9.66 -9.89 -15.61
C ARG A 224 -10.50 -10.84 -16.46
N LEU A 225 -9.96 -12.00 -16.77
CA LEU A 225 -10.69 -13.05 -17.49
C LEU A 225 -11.96 -13.48 -16.73
N ALA A 226 -11.82 -13.71 -15.42
CA ALA A 226 -12.95 -14.04 -14.55
C ALA A 226 -14.02 -12.94 -14.55
N THR A 227 -13.63 -11.68 -14.55
CA THR A 227 -14.56 -10.55 -14.56
C THR A 227 -15.29 -10.44 -15.90
N GLN A 228 -14.58 -10.62 -17.01
CA GLN A 228 -15.15 -10.52 -18.37
C GLN A 228 -16.12 -11.66 -18.67
N ILE A 229 -15.70 -12.90 -18.42
CA ILE A 229 -16.52 -14.10 -18.74
C ILE A 229 -17.61 -14.28 -17.67
N GLY A 230 -17.33 -13.96 -16.41
CA GLY A 230 -18.30 -14.06 -15.31
C GLY A 230 -19.49 -13.12 -15.45
N SER A 231 -19.37 -12.05 -16.28
CA SER A 231 -20.49 -11.14 -16.60
C SER A 231 -21.59 -11.79 -17.43
N ARG A 232 -21.33 -12.96 -18.02
CA ARG A 232 -22.26 -13.71 -18.90
C ARG A 232 -22.95 -12.85 -19.96
N LEU A 233 -22.24 -11.86 -20.48
CA LEU A 233 -22.75 -11.03 -21.56
C LEU A 233 -22.89 -11.87 -22.83
N THR A 234 -24.11 -11.97 -23.38
CA THR A 234 -24.39 -12.64 -24.65
C THR A 234 -24.07 -11.72 -25.82
N GLY A 235 -23.64 -12.29 -26.95
CA GLY A 235 -23.36 -11.52 -28.17
C GLY A 235 -22.04 -10.74 -28.16
N VAL A 236 -21.13 -11.02 -27.23
CA VAL A 236 -19.80 -10.39 -27.10
C VAL A 236 -18.71 -11.35 -27.60
N LEU A 237 -17.83 -10.87 -28.47
CA LEU A 237 -16.62 -11.59 -28.86
C LEU A 237 -15.51 -11.36 -27.84
N TYR A 238 -15.03 -12.42 -27.21
CA TYR A 238 -13.88 -12.39 -26.32
C TYR A 238 -12.63 -12.83 -27.08
N VAL A 239 -11.65 -11.94 -27.19
CA VAL A 239 -10.33 -12.26 -27.77
C VAL A 239 -9.36 -12.42 -26.60
N LEU A 240 -8.79 -13.60 -26.45
CA LEU A 240 -7.89 -13.98 -25.39
C LEU A 240 -6.50 -14.24 -25.98
N ASP A 241 -5.50 -13.50 -25.50
CA ASP A 241 -4.11 -13.68 -25.86
C ASP A 241 -3.42 -14.48 -24.75
N GLU A 242 -2.94 -15.66 -25.08
CA GLU A 242 -2.24 -16.59 -24.17
C GLU A 242 -2.88 -16.74 -22.76
N PRO A 243 -4.19 -17.07 -22.64
CA PRO A 243 -4.90 -17.06 -21.35
C PRO A 243 -4.37 -18.12 -20.36
N SER A 244 -3.56 -19.07 -20.82
CA SER A 244 -2.97 -20.14 -20.03
C SER A 244 -1.55 -19.84 -19.56
N ILE A 245 -0.99 -18.65 -19.84
CA ILE A 245 0.37 -18.33 -19.47
C ILE A 245 0.58 -18.42 -17.94
N GLY A 246 1.62 -19.12 -17.51
CA GLY A 246 1.94 -19.34 -16.10
C GLY A 246 1.00 -20.31 -15.35
N LEU A 247 0.14 -21.06 -16.05
CA LEU A 247 -0.66 -22.13 -15.47
C LEU A 247 0.11 -23.46 -15.48
N HIS A 248 -0.07 -24.24 -14.42
CA HIS A 248 0.27 -25.66 -14.44
C HIS A 248 -0.69 -26.39 -15.40
N GLN A 249 -0.24 -27.48 -16.03
CA GLN A 249 -1.00 -28.22 -17.04
C GLN A 249 -2.41 -28.62 -16.56
N ARG A 250 -2.56 -29.02 -15.29
CA ARG A 250 -3.83 -29.37 -14.68
C ARG A 250 -4.82 -28.19 -14.62
N ASP A 251 -4.32 -26.98 -14.38
CA ASP A 251 -5.16 -25.78 -14.26
C ASP A 251 -5.53 -25.25 -15.66
N ASN A 252 -4.69 -25.53 -16.67
CA ASN A 252 -4.96 -25.23 -18.06
C ASN A 252 -6.18 -26.01 -18.57
N ASP A 253 -6.27 -27.31 -18.25
CA ASP A 253 -7.43 -28.14 -18.62
C ASP A 253 -8.72 -27.64 -17.98
N ARG A 254 -8.66 -27.18 -16.72
CA ARG A 254 -9.80 -26.57 -16.01
C ARG A 254 -10.25 -25.27 -16.70
N LEU A 255 -9.29 -24.41 -17.04
CA LEU A 255 -9.57 -23.16 -17.76
C LEU A 255 -10.24 -23.43 -19.10
N ILE A 256 -9.68 -24.32 -19.92
CA ILE A 256 -10.24 -24.69 -21.23
C ILE A 256 -11.66 -25.24 -21.10
N ASN A 257 -11.90 -26.12 -20.14
CA ASN A 257 -13.22 -26.68 -19.89
C ASN A 257 -14.22 -25.61 -19.46
N THR A 258 -13.80 -24.67 -18.64
CA THR A 258 -14.63 -23.53 -18.21
C THR A 258 -14.99 -22.62 -19.40
N LEU A 259 -14.01 -22.30 -20.26
CA LEU A 259 -14.22 -21.51 -21.47
C LEU A 259 -15.19 -22.22 -22.45
N LYS A 260 -15.02 -23.54 -22.64
CA LYS A 260 -15.96 -24.35 -23.49
C LYS A 260 -17.36 -24.36 -22.91
N ALA A 261 -17.52 -24.52 -21.59
CA ALA A 261 -18.85 -24.53 -20.95
C ALA A 261 -19.57 -23.19 -21.15
N VAL A 262 -18.86 -22.05 -21.01
CA VAL A 262 -19.41 -20.70 -21.24
C VAL A 262 -19.83 -20.56 -22.75
N SER A 263 -18.97 -20.93 -23.68
CA SER A 263 -19.27 -20.90 -25.10
C SER A 263 -20.52 -21.74 -25.46
N TYR A 264 -20.62 -22.94 -24.89
CA TYR A 264 -21.73 -23.85 -25.15
C TYR A 264 -23.07 -23.36 -24.59
N THR A 265 -23.08 -22.74 -23.41
CA THR A 265 -24.30 -22.16 -22.80
C THR A 265 -24.82 -20.97 -23.61
N HIS A 266 -23.93 -20.22 -24.28
CA HIS A 266 -24.33 -19.11 -25.15
C HIS A 266 -24.88 -19.53 -26.52
N LEU A 267 -24.41 -20.64 -27.04
CA LEU A 267 -24.93 -21.19 -28.32
C LEU A 267 -26.34 -21.77 -28.16
N ARG A 268 -26.68 -22.36 -27.01
CA ARG A 268 -28.02 -22.94 -26.76
C ARG A 268 -29.12 -21.93 -26.42
N ALA A 269 -28.76 -20.68 -26.04
CA ALA A 269 -29.74 -19.64 -25.76
C ALA A 269 -30.39 -19.04 -27.02
N HIS A 270 -29.98 -19.49 -28.21
CA HIS A 270 -30.50 -19.05 -29.51
C HIS A 270 -31.29 -20.15 -30.28
N GLU A 271 -31.49 -21.33 -29.69
CA GLU A 271 -32.48 -22.34 -30.12
C GLU A 271 -33.73 -22.25 -29.24
#